data_d333ad618570a4fe1308af1786f1ae8a
#
_entry.id   d333ad618570a4fe1308af1786f1ae8a
#
_cell.length_a   1.000
_cell.length_b   1.000
_cell.length_c   1.000
_cell.angle_alpha   90.00
_cell.angle_beta   90.00
_cell.angle_gamma   90.00
#
_symmetry.space_group_name_H-M   'P 1'
#
loop_
_entity.id
_entity.type
_entity.pdbx_description
1 polymer ?
#
loop_
_entity_poly.entity_id
_entity_poly.type
_entity_poly.pdbx_seq_one_letter_code
_entity_poly.pdbx_strand_id
1 'polypeptide(L)'
;MKRNLILTVIGLLALNVTALWAAKPSQSEIQQALADVKSKIESQDYTVNVKNATPLKGGSIAVENSLLVINGNNVSSSLPYWGSGYNSFNNDEGMRFKGTVSDYKITENKKDRLVVAFKVTAETGRIYRFKLEVYYNGSTFISTTCSNLDPMRYIGQLRPSGID
;
A
#
# COMPACT_ATOMS: atom_id res chain seq x y z
N MET A 1 -0.54 11.34 -79.39
CA MET A 1 -0.07 12.06 -78.17
C MET A 1 -1.06 11.79 -77.07
N LYS A 2 -0.69 10.94 -76.09
CA LYS A 2 -1.54 10.58 -74.97
C LYS A 2 -0.92 11.20 -73.73
N ARG A 3 -1.59 12.21 -73.12
CA ARG A 3 -1.20 12.82 -71.86
C ARG A 3 -1.75 12.01 -70.70
N ASN A 4 -0.87 11.39 -69.96
CA ASN A 4 -1.20 10.69 -68.73
C ASN A 4 -1.46 11.72 -67.64
N LEU A 5 -2.67 11.66 -67.11
CA LEU A 5 -3.09 12.44 -65.95
C LEU A 5 -2.80 11.59 -64.71
N ILE A 6 -1.75 11.94 -63.97
CA ILE A 6 -1.44 11.30 -62.66
C ILE A 6 -2.27 12.00 -61.59
N LEU A 7 -3.31 11.30 -61.14
CA LEU A 7 -4.08 11.71 -59.97
C LEU A 7 -3.30 11.32 -58.69
N THR A 8 -2.73 12.31 -58.05
CA THR A 8 -2.12 12.13 -56.74
C THR A 8 -3.20 12.14 -55.67
N VAL A 9 -3.57 10.97 -55.16
CA VAL A 9 -4.46 10.84 -54.01
C VAL A 9 -3.65 11.10 -52.77
N ILE A 10 -3.76 12.30 -52.20
CA ILE A 10 -3.23 12.63 -50.87
C ILE A 10 -4.21 12.05 -49.87
N GLY A 11 -3.86 10.88 -49.33
CA GLY A 11 -4.56 10.29 -48.19
C GLY A 11 -4.33 11.11 -46.93
N LEU A 12 -5.35 11.82 -46.49
CA LEU A 12 -5.37 12.51 -45.19
C LEU A 12 -5.48 11.44 -44.10
N LEU A 13 -4.33 11.05 -43.51
CA LEU A 13 -4.30 10.25 -42.26
C LEU A 13 -4.76 11.17 -41.15
N ALA A 14 -6.04 11.16 -40.82
CA ALA A 14 -6.51 11.74 -39.56
C ALA A 14 -5.99 10.90 -38.42
N LEU A 15 -4.94 11.37 -37.76
CA LEU A 15 -4.50 10.88 -36.46
C LEU A 15 -5.61 11.18 -35.45
N ASN A 16 -6.47 10.21 -35.20
CA ASN A 16 -7.38 10.23 -34.07
C ASN A 16 -6.52 10.03 -32.80
N VAL A 17 -6.01 11.11 -32.26
CA VAL A 17 -5.51 11.17 -30.89
C VAL A 17 -6.74 11.14 -29.99
N THR A 18 -7.25 9.94 -29.73
CA THR A 18 -8.19 9.74 -28.64
C THR A 18 -7.41 9.98 -27.36
N ALA A 19 -7.59 11.18 -26.78
CA ALA A 19 -7.17 11.43 -25.41
C ALA A 19 -7.84 10.35 -24.55
N LEU A 20 -7.07 9.37 -24.10
CA LEU A 20 -7.48 8.41 -23.07
C LEU A 20 -7.65 9.23 -21.78
N TRP A 21 -8.80 9.82 -21.61
CA TRP A 21 -9.25 10.27 -20.31
C TRP A 21 -9.39 8.99 -19.49
N ALA A 22 -8.61 8.88 -18.41
CA ALA A 22 -8.70 7.73 -17.51
C ALA A 22 -10.15 7.65 -17.00
N ALA A 23 -10.94 6.80 -17.61
CA ALA A 23 -12.32 6.60 -17.23
C ALA A 23 -12.35 6.09 -15.78
N LYS A 24 -13.24 6.63 -14.98
CA LYS A 24 -13.46 6.13 -13.62
C LYS A 24 -13.81 4.63 -13.72
N PRO A 25 -13.14 3.75 -12.94
CA PRO A 25 -13.38 2.31 -13.04
C PRO A 25 -14.86 1.99 -12.73
N SER A 26 -15.40 1.06 -13.49
CA SER A 26 -16.75 0.54 -13.29
C SER A 26 -16.85 -0.22 -11.96
N GLN A 27 -18.07 -0.43 -11.48
CA GLN A 27 -18.28 -1.16 -10.24
C GLN A 27 -17.82 -2.62 -10.34
N SER A 28 -17.90 -3.23 -11.53
CA SER A 28 -17.41 -4.59 -11.79
C SER A 28 -15.87 -4.68 -11.74
N GLU A 29 -15.18 -3.70 -12.32
CA GLU A 29 -13.71 -3.61 -12.26
C GLU A 29 -13.20 -3.40 -10.82
N ILE A 30 -13.89 -2.57 -10.04
CA ILE A 30 -13.59 -2.38 -8.61
C ILE A 30 -13.75 -3.70 -7.85
N GLN A 31 -14.82 -4.45 -8.07
CA GLN A 31 -15.07 -5.72 -7.40
C GLN A 31 -14.03 -6.78 -7.79
N GLN A 32 -13.64 -6.86 -9.05
CA GLN A 32 -12.58 -7.76 -9.50
C GLN A 32 -11.24 -7.41 -8.86
N ALA A 33 -10.85 -6.15 -8.90
CA ALA A 33 -9.61 -5.67 -8.29
C ALA A 33 -9.60 -5.87 -6.75
N LEU A 34 -10.76 -5.73 -6.10
CA LEU A 34 -10.89 -6.01 -4.68
C LEU A 34 -10.73 -7.50 -4.36
N ALA A 35 -11.23 -8.40 -5.23
CA ALA A 35 -11.03 -9.83 -5.08
C ALA A 35 -9.54 -10.21 -5.20
N ASP A 36 -8.80 -9.59 -6.12
CA ASP A 36 -7.36 -9.79 -6.28
C ASP A 36 -6.57 -9.29 -5.05
N VAL A 37 -6.94 -8.13 -4.53
CA VAL A 37 -6.38 -7.60 -3.27
C VAL A 37 -6.69 -8.54 -2.10
N LYS A 38 -7.93 -9.05 -2.02
CA LYS A 38 -8.36 -9.98 -0.97
C LYS A 38 -7.52 -11.25 -0.99
N SER A 39 -7.33 -11.86 -2.16
CA SER A 39 -6.49 -13.05 -2.31
C SER A 39 -5.07 -12.84 -1.80
N LYS A 40 -4.44 -11.70 -2.09
CA LYS A 40 -3.11 -11.34 -1.57
C LYS A 40 -3.09 -11.19 -0.05
N ILE A 41 -4.09 -10.54 0.51
CA ILE A 41 -4.20 -10.32 1.95
C ILE A 41 -4.45 -11.64 2.69
N GLU A 42 -5.28 -12.53 2.13
CA GLU A 42 -5.57 -13.85 2.68
C GLU A 42 -4.36 -14.79 2.64
N SER A 43 -3.51 -14.66 1.63
CA SER A 43 -2.27 -15.45 1.56
C SER A 43 -1.27 -15.11 2.67
N GLN A 44 -1.42 -13.96 3.33
CA GLN A 44 -0.46 -13.41 4.29
C GLN A 44 0.98 -13.36 3.73
N ASP A 45 1.11 -13.11 2.45
CA ASP A 45 2.41 -12.96 1.76
C ASP A 45 2.38 -11.71 0.89
N TYR A 46 2.67 -10.57 1.51
CA TYR A 46 2.64 -9.28 0.85
C TYR A 46 3.52 -8.24 1.53
N THR A 47 3.84 -7.21 0.77
CA THR A 47 4.60 -6.04 1.24
C THR A 47 3.77 -4.78 1.03
N VAL A 48 3.75 -3.90 2.03
CA VAL A 48 3.27 -2.52 1.86
C VAL A 48 4.48 -1.60 1.78
N ASN A 49 4.67 -0.99 0.61
CA ASN A 49 5.69 0.04 0.41
C ASN A 49 5.13 1.39 0.83
N VAL A 50 5.59 1.91 1.96
CA VAL A 50 5.11 3.14 2.55
C VAL A 50 5.78 4.35 1.87
N LYS A 51 4.97 5.35 1.55
CA LYS A 51 5.38 6.59 0.88
C LYS A 51 5.27 7.82 1.78
N ASN A 52 4.36 7.77 2.74
CA ASN A 52 4.12 8.88 3.68
C ASN A 52 3.91 8.35 5.08
N ALA A 53 4.44 9.07 6.06
CA ALA A 53 4.22 8.84 7.48
C ALA A 53 3.65 10.10 8.13
N THR A 54 2.72 9.92 9.06
CA THR A 54 2.07 11.02 9.78
C THR A 54 2.13 10.72 11.27
N PRO A 55 2.92 11.44 12.05
CA PRO A 55 2.97 11.32 13.50
C PRO A 55 1.68 11.87 14.14
N LEU A 56 1.51 11.60 15.43
CA LEU A 56 0.37 12.12 16.21
C LEU A 56 0.33 13.66 16.19
N LYS A 57 1.50 14.29 16.26
CA LYS A 57 1.66 15.74 16.18
C LYS A 57 2.51 16.06 14.95
N GLY A 58 1.98 16.86 14.03
CA GLY A 58 2.68 17.27 12.83
C GLY A 58 1.95 16.88 11.54
N GLY A 59 2.57 17.23 10.41
CA GLY A 59 2.06 16.95 9.07
C GLY A 59 2.51 15.60 8.52
N SER A 60 2.06 15.31 7.30
CA SER A 60 2.52 14.15 6.54
C SER A 60 3.95 14.38 6.04
N ILE A 61 4.80 13.39 6.22
CA ILE A 61 6.23 13.39 5.85
C ILE A 61 6.42 12.33 4.78
N ALA A 62 7.02 12.71 3.64
CA ALA A 62 7.40 11.76 2.61
C ALA A 62 8.55 10.87 3.11
N VAL A 63 8.47 9.57 2.84
CA VAL A 63 9.45 8.59 3.28
C VAL A 63 9.85 7.66 2.15
N GLU A 64 11.07 7.14 2.21
CA GLU A 64 11.61 6.18 1.26
C GLU A 64 12.08 4.93 1.99
N ASN A 65 12.20 3.82 1.26
CA ASN A 65 12.71 2.54 1.77
C ASN A 65 12.00 2.06 3.06
N SER A 66 10.71 2.39 3.17
CA SER A 66 9.89 2.10 4.34
C SER A 66 8.88 1.01 4.03
N LEU A 67 9.11 -0.18 4.56
CA LEU A 67 8.38 -1.39 4.23
C LEU A 67 7.70 -1.99 5.46
N LEU A 68 6.49 -2.50 5.25
CA LEU A 68 5.83 -3.45 6.15
C LEU A 68 5.67 -4.76 5.37
N VAL A 69 6.42 -5.79 5.76
CA VAL A 69 6.44 -7.10 5.10
C VAL A 69 5.72 -8.10 5.98
N ILE A 70 4.73 -8.78 5.44
CA ILE A 70 4.05 -9.93 6.06
C ILE A 70 4.40 -11.17 5.25
N ASN A 71 4.89 -12.20 5.93
CA ASN A 71 5.17 -13.49 5.33
C ASN A 71 4.71 -14.61 6.30
N GLY A 72 3.52 -15.13 6.06
CA GLY A 72 2.83 -16.02 6.98
C GLY A 72 2.65 -15.38 8.36
N ASN A 73 3.16 -16.02 9.38
CA ASN A 73 3.12 -15.51 10.74
C ASN A 73 4.27 -14.54 11.09
N ASN A 74 5.17 -14.23 10.14
CA ASN A 74 6.30 -13.35 10.37
C ASN A 74 6.02 -11.95 9.83
N VAL A 75 6.44 -10.94 10.58
CA VAL A 75 6.42 -9.54 10.14
C VAL A 75 7.80 -8.94 10.26
N SER A 76 8.18 -8.17 9.25
CA SER A 76 9.32 -7.26 9.30
C SER A 76 8.82 -5.85 9.02
N SER A 77 9.16 -4.92 9.90
CA SER A 77 8.82 -3.51 9.77
C SER A 77 10.09 -2.67 9.73
N SER A 78 10.23 -1.85 8.68
CA SER A 78 11.25 -0.81 8.56
C SER A 78 10.63 0.59 8.55
N LEU A 79 9.48 0.75 9.23
CA LEU A 79 8.75 2.00 9.25
C LEU A 79 9.45 3.05 10.12
N PRO A 80 9.54 4.30 9.66
CA PRO A 80 10.09 5.38 10.46
C PRO A 80 9.12 5.77 11.58
N TYR A 81 9.67 6.32 12.67
CA TYR A 81 8.90 6.77 13.82
C TYR A 81 9.29 8.19 14.23
N TRP A 82 8.28 9.03 14.46
CA TRP A 82 8.42 10.37 15.03
C TRP A 82 7.34 10.57 16.09
N GLY A 83 7.69 10.34 17.33
CA GLY A 83 6.74 10.48 18.43
C GLY A 83 7.44 10.40 19.78
N SER A 84 6.67 10.61 20.85
CA SER A 84 7.12 10.43 22.22
C SER A 84 7.27 8.95 22.59
N GLY A 85 8.05 8.65 23.60
CA GLY A 85 8.31 7.27 24.04
C GLY A 85 9.43 6.56 23.28
N TYR A 86 9.98 7.18 22.22
CA TYR A 86 11.18 6.69 21.56
C TYR A 86 12.41 6.98 22.42
N ASN A 87 13.15 5.94 22.74
CA ASN A 87 14.38 6.06 23.50
C ASN A 87 15.56 5.47 22.72
N SER A 88 16.33 6.35 22.09
CA SER A 88 17.51 5.97 21.30
C SER A 88 18.65 5.36 22.12
N PHE A 89 18.68 5.59 23.46
CA PHE A 89 19.73 5.04 24.33
C PHE A 89 19.56 3.54 24.60
N ASN A 90 18.38 2.99 24.42
CA ASN A 90 18.07 1.57 24.67
C ASN A 90 17.94 0.74 23.39
N ASN A 91 18.53 1.15 22.28
CA ASN A 91 18.35 0.53 20.96
C ASN A 91 16.87 0.37 20.57
N ASP A 92 16.00 1.26 21.05
CA ASP A 92 14.60 1.26 20.72
C ASP A 92 14.43 1.87 19.32
N GLU A 93 14.27 1.01 18.33
CA GLU A 93 14.12 1.43 16.93
C GLU A 93 12.69 1.92 16.59
N GLY A 94 11.86 2.11 17.61
CA GLY A 94 10.48 2.60 17.45
C GLY A 94 9.60 1.65 16.66
N MET A 95 9.38 1.91 15.38
CA MET A 95 8.57 1.06 14.47
C MET A 95 9.42 0.16 13.58
N ARG A 96 10.73 0.00 13.86
CA ARG A 96 11.62 -0.93 13.16
C ARG A 96 11.80 -2.18 14.01
N PHE A 97 11.29 -3.30 13.53
CA PHE A 97 11.33 -4.58 14.25
C PHE A 97 11.05 -5.77 13.34
N LYS A 98 11.38 -6.96 13.84
CA LYS A 98 10.84 -8.24 13.38
C LYS A 98 9.98 -8.83 14.48
N GLY A 99 8.99 -9.64 14.10
CA GLY A 99 8.09 -10.23 15.09
C GLY A 99 7.12 -11.22 14.50
N THR A 100 6.23 -11.72 15.36
CA THR A 100 5.24 -12.75 15.02
C THR A 100 3.83 -12.16 15.06
N VAL A 101 3.04 -12.46 14.03
CA VAL A 101 1.63 -12.07 13.89
C VAL A 101 0.73 -12.92 14.81
N SER A 102 -0.24 -12.28 15.40
CA SER A 102 -1.36 -12.90 16.07
C SER A 102 -2.66 -12.11 15.83
N ASP A 103 -3.79 -12.76 16.08
CA ASP A 103 -5.13 -12.14 15.95
C ASP A 103 -5.40 -11.54 14.56
N TYR A 104 -4.88 -12.16 13.50
CA TYR A 104 -5.07 -11.70 12.13
C TYR A 104 -6.52 -11.84 11.69
N LYS A 105 -7.16 -10.71 11.37
CA LYS A 105 -8.57 -10.65 10.99
C LYS A 105 -8.74 -9.77 9.76
N ILE A 106 -9.51 -10.27 8.79
CA ILE A 106 -9.92 -9.53 7.60
C ILE A 106 -11.41 -9.24 7.71
N THR A 107 -11.80 -8.00 7.47
CA THR A 107 -13.19 -7.56 7.44
C THR A 107 -13.42 -6.74 6.18
N GLU A 108 -14.42 -7.10 5.40
CA GLU A 108 -14.87 -6.27 4.29
C GLU A 108 -15.61 -5.05 4.85
N ASN A 109 -15.11 -3.86 4.54
CA ASN A 109 -15.72 -2.62 4.96
C ASN A 109 -16.00 -1.74 3.75
N LYS A 110 -17.28 -1.58 3.43
CA LYS A 110 -17.76 -0.86 2.25
C LYS A 110 -17.34 -1.52 0.93
N LYS A 111 -17.78 -0.94 -0.17
CA LYS A 111 -17.71 -1.56 -1.50
C LYS A 111 -16.32 -1.50 -2.17
N ASP A 112 -15.32 -0.88 -1.55
CA ASP A 112 -14.07 -0.49 -2.21
C ASP A 112 -12.79 -0.84 -1.45
N ARG A 113 -12.90 -1.43 -0.22
CA ARG A 113 -11.74 -1.73 0.61
C ARG A 113 -11.95 -2.87 1.61
N LEU A 114 -10.83 -3.45 2.00
CA LEU A 114 -10.70 -4.40 3.10
C LEU A 114 -10.11 -3.72 4.33
N VAL A 115 -10.49 -4.16 5.49
CA VAL A 115 -9.84 -3.81 6.76
C VAL A 115 -9.16 -5.04 7.31
N VAL A 116 -7.85 -4.94 7.53
CA VAL A 116 -7.02 -5.99 8.13
C VAL A 116 -6.57 -5.51 9.50
N ALA A 117 -6.81 -6.29 10.53
CA ALA A 117 -6.36 -6.00 11.89
C ALA A 117 -5.56 -7.16 12.43
N PHE A 118 -4.41 -6.89 13.03
CA PHE A 118 -3.56 -7.90 13.67
C PHE A 118 -2.68 -7.30 14.75
N LYS A 119 -2.12 -8.17 15.58
CA LYS A 119 -1.08 -7.84 16.55
C LYS A 119 0.25 -8.42 16.11
N VAL A 120 1.33 -7.78 16.50
CA VAL A 120 2.70 -8.28 16.32
C VAL A 120 3.40 -8.26 17.66
N THR A 121 3.91 -9.40 18.07
CA THR A 121 4.87 -9.48 19.17
C THR A 121 6.27 -9.40 18.59
N ALA A 122 6.95 -8.28 18.80
CA ALA A 122 8.31 -8.08 18.34
C ALA A 122 9.31 -8.94 19.12
N GLU A 123 10.49 -9.19 18.54
CA GLU A 123 11.59 -9.91 19.20
C GLU A 123 12.00 -9.26 20.53
N THR A 124 11.78 -7.97 20.68
CA THR A 124 11.98 -7.21 21.94
C THR A 124 10.91 -7.47 23.00
N GLY A 125 9.87 -8.28 22.69
CA GLY A 125 8.70 -8.51 23.53
C GLY A 125 7.62 -7.42 23.48
N ARG A 126 7.85 -6.33 22.72
CA ARG A 126 6.87 -5.26 22.55
C ARG A 126 5.72 -5.70 21.66
N ILE A 127 4.49 -5.29 22.00
CA ILE A 127 3.30 -5.63 21.24
C ILE A 127 2.82 -4.42 20.47
N TYR A 128 2.76 -4.57 19.15
CA TYR A 128 2.20 -3.60 18.22
C TYR A 128 0.83 -4.04 17.75
N ARG A 129 -0.08 -3.10 17.57
CA ARG A 129 -1.40 -3.33 16.96
C ARG A 129 -1.44 -2.58 15.65
N PHE A 130 -1.74 -3.29 14.58
CA PHE A 130 -1.87 -2.78 13.24
C PHE A 130 -3.33 -2.83 12.78
N LYS A 131 -3.76 -1.77 12.09
CA LYS A 131 -4.98 -1.73 11.31
C LYS A 131 -4.62 -1.19 9.93
N LEU A 132 -4.86 -2.00 8.90
CA LEU A 132 -4.67 -1.63 7.51
C LEU A 132 -6.04 -1.46 6.85
N GLU A 133 -6.23 -0.37 6.10
CA GLU A 133 -7.35 -0.20 5.17
C GLU A 133 -6.78 -0.29 3.76
N VAL A 134 -7.08 -1.38 3.06
CA VAL A 134 -6.52 -1.70 1.74
C VAL A 134 -7.60 -1.53 0.69
N TYR A 135 -7.38 -0.61 -0.22
CA TYR A 135 -8.32 -0.28 -1.29
C TYR A 135 -8.12 -1.20 -2.50
N TYR A 136 -9.13 -1.25 -3.38
CA TYR A 136 -9.13 -2.06 -4.60
C TYR A 136 -7.90 -1.81 -5.50
N ASN A 137 -7.36 -0.59 -5.50
CA ASN A 137 -6.17 -0.21 -6.27
C ASN A 137 -4.84 -0.49 -5.54
N GLY A 138 -4.89 -1.17 -4.38
CA GLY A 138 -3.73 -1.47 -3.54
C GLY A 138 -3.26 -0.31 -2.65
N SER A 139 -3.87 0.88 -2.76
CA SER A 139 -3.58 1.97 -1.83
C SER A 139 -3.90 1.54 -0.41
N THR A 140 -2.97 1.72 0.51
CA THR A 140 -3.05 1.17 1.87
C THR A 140 -2.82 2.27 2.89
N PHE A 141 -3.78 2.42 3.81
CA PHE A 141 -3.65 3.25 5.01
C PHE A 141 -3.35 2.35 6.20
N ILE A 142 -2.27 2.63 6.90
CA ILE A 142 -1.84 1.89 8.08
C ILE A 142 -2.01 2.78 9.30
N SER A 143 -2.68 2.27 10.33
CA SER A 143 -2.67 2.84 11.67
C SER A 143 -2.00 1.86 12.60
N THR A 144 -1.03 2.32 13.38
CA THR A 144 -0.35 1.47 14.35
C THR A 144 -0.30 2.12 15.72
N THR A 145 -0.45 1.28 16.74
CA THR A 145 -0.33 1.65 18.15
C THR A 145 0.54 0.65 18.88
N CYS A 146 1.29 1.13 19.86
CA CYS A 146 2.08 0.32 20.78
C CYS A 146 2.02 0.95 22.16
N SER A 147 2.18 0.17 23.21
CA SER A 147 2.29 0.70 24.56
C SER A 147 3.54 1.59 24.67
N ASN A 148 3.41 2.75 25.30
CA ASN A 148 4.49 3.73 25.52
C ASN A 148 5.04 4.41 24.25
N LEU A 149 4.39 4.26 23.09
CA LEU A 149 4.71 4.99 21.87
C LEU A 149 3.48 5.77 21.41
N ASP A 150 3.70 6.95 20.85
CA ASP A 150 2.63 7.70 20.18
C ASP A 150 2.14 6.91 18.95
N PRO A 151 0.83 6.96 18.66
CA PRO A 151 0.30 6.37 17.44
C PRO A 151 0.91 6.95 16.18
N MET A 152 1.14 6.11 15.19
CA MET A 152 1.60 6.53 13.86
C MET A 152 0.60 6.11 12.79
N ARG A 153 0.53 6.89 11.72
CA ARG A 153 -0.23 6.58 10.52
C ARG A 153 0.70 6.60 9.32
N TYR A 154 0.45 5.69 8.37
CA TYR A 154 1.23 5.63 7.15
C TYR A 154 0.31 5.44 5.95
N ILE A 155 0.79 5.90 4.81
CA ILE A 155 0.14 5.70 3.51
C ILE A 155 1.15 5.03 2.60
N GLY A 156 0.74 3.96 1.95
CA GLY A 156 1.59 3.17 1.08
C GLY A 156 0.82 2.46 -0.01
N GLN A 157 1.53 1.58 -0.70
CA GLN A 157 1.02 0.76 -1.78
C GLN A 157 1.30 -0.71 -1.48
N LEU A 158 0.25 -1.54 -1.56
CA LEU A 158 0.34 -2.99 -1.49
C LEU A 158 1.09 -3.53 -2.72
N ARG A 159 2.03 -4.42 -2.51
CA ARG A 159 2.75 -5.16 -3.55
C ARG A 159 2.76 -6.65 -3.22
N PRO A 160 2.85 -7.54 -4.22
CA PRO A 160 3.22 -8.93 -3.96
C PRO A 160 4.59 -9.00 -3.31
N SER A 161 4.85 -10.00 -2.45
CA SER A 161 6.20 -10.23 -1.95
C SER A 161 7.12 -10.67 -3.08
N GLY A 162 8.39 -10.23 -3.06
CA GLY A 162 9.41 -10.68 -3.99
C GLY A 162 9.52 -9.94 -5.32
N ILE A 163 8.96 -8.73 -5.44
CA ILE A 163 9.24 -7.83 -6.57
C ILE A 163 10.10 -6.67 -6.05
N ASP A 164 11.40 -6.85 -6.14
CA ASP A 164 12.40 -5.79 -6.04
C ASP A 164 12.48 -4.98 -7.33
#